data_b49dbf437a31619f0f16eb7bb569a40b
#
_entry.id   b49dbf437a31619f0f16eb7bb569a40b
#
_cell.length_a   1.000
_cell.length_b   1.000
_cell.length_c   1.000
_cell.angle_alpha   90.00
_cell.angle_beta   90.00
_cell.angle_gamma   90.00
#
_symmetry.space_group_name_H-M   'P 1'
#
loop_
_entity.id
_entity.type
_entity.pdbx_description
1 polymer ?
#
loop_
_entity_poly.entity_id
_entity_poly.type
_entity_poly.pdbx_seq_one_letter_code
_entity_poly.pdbx_strand_id
1 'polypeptide(L)'
;HAFYAWLLIAPAALFLFTIVGWPLIETVRLSFTNAGLGGEEYIGFYNYEKLFSNRKYPGIVGRTFYWMFLSVSLKMILGLIGALLLNVKLRGRAAFRVLVMPPWIVPMAIGCIGWLWVYNGHFGILAGVLMHLGILDGPFEFLAYRNSAFYSAVITDVWVGTPMVTVFFLAAMQGVSQD
;
A
#
# COMPACT_ATOMS: atom_id res chain seq x y z
N HIS A 1 -12.30 -18.94 34.80
CA HIS A 1 -12.75 -18.18 33.59
C HIS A 1 -11.64 -18.03 32.53
N ALA A 2 -10.37 -17.79 32.92
CA ALA A 2 -9.25 -17.64 31.98
C ALA A 2 -9.00 -18.88 31.10
N PHE A 3 -9.11 -20.08 31.66
CA PHE A 3 -8.90 -21.33 30.91
C PHE A 3 -9.89 -21.49 29.74
N TYR A 4 -11.15 -21.20 29.93
CA TYR A 4 -12.15 -21.25 28.84
C TYR A 4 -11.88 -20.20 27.76
N ALA A 5 -11.39 -19.01 28.13
CA ALA A 5 -11.01 -17.98 27.17
C ALA A 5 -9.85 -18.45 26.29
N TRP A 6 -8.81 -19.05 26.89
CA TRP A 6 -7.69 -19.63 26.15
C TRP A 6 -8.12 -20.78 25.23
N LEU A 7 -9.03 -21.64 25.70
CA LEU A 7 -9.56 -22.76 24.90
C LEU A 7 -10.30 -22.26 23.65
N LEU A 8 -11.06 -21.16 23.76
CA LEU A 8 -11.79 -20.56 22.64
C LEU A 8 -10.86 -19.85 21.64
N ILE A 9 -9.76 -19.26 22.12
CA ILE A 9 -8.81 -18.55 21.28
C ILE A 9 -7.78 -19.49 20.64
N ALA A 10 -7.47 -20.63 21.29
CA ALA A 10 -6.43 -21.55 20.87
C ALA A 10 -6.52 -22.03 19.40
N PRO A 11 -7.70 -22.41 18.87
CA PRO A 11 -7.81 -22.82 17.46
C PRO A 11 -7.40 -21.70 16.49
N ALA A 12 -7.87 -20.47 16.73
CA ALA A 12 -7.53 -19.32 15.91
C ALA A 12 -6.05 -18.93 16.05
N ALA A 13 -5.53 -18.96 17.27
CA ALA A 13 -4.12 -18.69 17.54
C ALA A 13 -3.21 -19.73 16.89
N LEU A 14 -3.56 -21.02 16.94
CA LEU A 14 -2.83 -22.11 16.30
C LEU A 14 -2.84 -21.94 14.76
N PHE A 15 -4.00 -21.62 14.19
CA PHE A 15 -4.14 -21.37 12.76
C PHE A 15 -3.24 -20.20 12.29
N LEU A 16 -3.31 -19.07 13.01
CA LEU A 16 -2.48 -17.90 12.70
C LEU A 16 -0.98 -18.20 12.87
N PHE A 17 -0.61 -18.94 13.94
CA PHE A 17 0.79 -19.34 14.13
C PHE A 17 1.28 -20.23 13.00
N THR A 18 0.46 -21.19 12.54
CA THR A 18 0.85 -22.11 11.47
C THR A 18 1.00 -21.39 10.13
N ILE A 19 0.05 -20.48 9.80
CA ILE A 19 0.02 -19.82 8.48
C ILE A 19 0.92 -18.58 8.42
N VAL A 20 1.05 -17.86 9.54
CA VAL A 20 1.82 -16.61 9.57
C VAL A 20 3.10 -16.76 10.40
N GLY A 21 3.01 -17.31 11.60
CA GLY A 21 4.12 -17.43 12.53
C GLY A 21 5.22 -18.37 12.03
N TRP A 22 4.86 -19.57 11.56
CA TRP A 22 5.82 -20.54 11.06
C TRP A 22 6.61 -20.02 9.85
N PRO A 23 5.98 -19.48 8.77
CA PRO A 23 6.73 -18.90 7.65
C PRO A 23 7.63 -17.74 8.04
N LEU A 24 7.25 -16.93 9.05
CA LEU A 24 8.12 -15.88 9.57
C LEU A 24 9.38 -16.43 10.21
N ILE A 25 9.25 -17.46 11.07
CA ILE A 25 10.40 -18.15 11.69
C ILE A 25 11.28 -18.75 10.60
N GLU A 26 10.68 -19.41 9.61
CA GLU A 26 11.41 -20.01 8.48
C GLU A 26 12.14 -18.95 7.64
N THR A 27 11.52 -17.79 7.40
CA THR A 27 12.16 -16.65 6.71
C THR A 27 13.41 -16.19 7.47
N VAL A 28 13.33 -16.09 8.80
CA VAL A 28 14.49 -15.76 9.63
C VAL A 28 15.57 -16.84 9.53
N ARG A 29 15.21 -18.12 9.58
CA ARG A 29 16.14 -19.24 9.40
C ARG A 29 16.84 -19.17 8.03
N LEU A 30 16.05 -19.00 6.97
CA LEU A 30 16.56 -18.91 5.60
C LEU A 30 17.48 -17.71 5.38
N SER A 31 17.32 -16.63 6.13
CA SER A 31 18.20 -15.45 6.02
C SER A 31 19.67 -15.75 6.38
N PHE A 32 19.92 -16.84 7.14
CA PHE A 32 21.25 -17.31 7.51
C PHE A 32 21.76 -18.44 6.61
N THR A 33 21.04 -18.77 5.56
CA THR A 33 21.40 -19.87 4.64
C THR A 33 21.63 -19.34 3.23
N ASN A 34 22.31 -20.15 2.43
CA ASN A 34 22.39 -19.98 0.98
C ASN A 34 21.27 -20.81 0.33
N ALA A 35 20.02 -20.39 0.53
CA ALA A 35 18.85 -21.04 -0.06
C ALA A 35 18.81 -20.76 -1.57
N GLY A 36 19.12 -21.74 -2.39
CA GLY A 36 19.15 -21.65 -3.85
C GLY A 36 18.93 -23.00 -4.51
N LEU A 37 19.08 -23.04 -5.84
CA LEU A 37 18.89 -24.26 -6.65
C LEU A 37 19.85 -25.42 -6.30
N GLY A 38 20.88 -25.17 -5.49
CA GLY A 38 21.90 -26.16 -5.08
C GLY A 38 21.72 -26.77 -3.68
N GLY A 39 20.63 -26.43 -2.96
CA GLY A 39 20.38 -26.86 -1.58
C GLY A 39 20.50 -25.74 -0.56
N GLU A 40 20.30 -26.07 0.72
CA GLU A 40 20.41 -25.13 1.84
C GLU A 40 21.70 -25.40 2.62
N GLU A 41 22.61 -24.44 2.57
CA GLU A 41 23.83 -24.45 3.38
C GLU A 41 23.77 -23.27 4.36
N TYR A 42 24.15 -23.50 5.62
CA TYR A 42 24.24 -22.46 6.62
C TYR A 42 25.48 -21.58 6.39
N ILE A 43 25.27 -20.31 6.11
CA ILE A 43 26.32 -19.32 5.78
C ILE A 43 26.45 -18.18 6.82
N GLY A 44 25.79 -18.32 7.98
CA GLY A 44 25.86 -17.33 9.04
C GLY A 44 25.35 -15.95 8.58
N PHE A 45 26.10 -14.90 8.87
CA PHE A 45 25.73 -13.51 8.57
C PHE A 45 26.13 -13.02 7.18
N TYR A 46 26.59 -13.89 6.29
CA TYR A 46 27.08 -13.49 4.95
C TYR A 46 26.05 -12.68 4.13
N ASN A 47 24.78 -13.07 4.18
CA ASN A 47 23.71 -12.33 3.48
C ASN A 47 23.58 -10.89 4.00
N TYR A 48 23.72 -10.70 5.30
CA TYR A 48 23.64 -9.39 5.95
C TYR A 48 24.86 -8.53 5.61
N GLU A 49 26.06 -9.12 5.65
CA GLU A 49 27.29 -8.44 5.24
C GLU A 49 27.20 -7.95 3.79
N LYS A 50 26.77 -8.82 2.87
CA LYS A 50 26.55 -8.49 1.46
C LYS A 50 25.51 -7.38 1.29
N LEU A 51 24.42 -7.40 2.09
CA LEU A 51 23.37 -6.38 2.07
C LEU A 51 23.91 -5.03 2.51
N PHE A 52 24.58 -4.96 3.67
CA PHE A 52 25.08 -3.70 4.22
C PHE A 52 26.28 -3.14 3.46
N SER A 53 27.08 -4.00 2.79
CA SER A 53 28.17 -3.59 1.90
C SER A 53 27.69 -3.04 0.56
N ASN A 54 26.41 -3.21 0.23
CA ASN A 54 25.85 -2.74 -1.03
C ASN A 54 25.64 -1.22 -0.98
N ARG A 55 26.38 -0.49 -1.82
CA ARG A 55 26.27 0.99 -1.94
C ARG A 55 24.88 1.50 -2.22
N LYS A 56 24.00 0.70 -2.82
CA LYS A 56 22.62 1.08 -3.16
C LYS A 56 21.68 0.93 -1.96
N TYR A 57 22.05 0.12 -0.95
CA TYR A 57 21.17 -0.24 0.15
C TYR A 57 20.67 0.98 0.96
N PRO A 58 21.52 1.93 1.40
CA PRO A 58 21.04 3.11 2.13
C PRO A 58 20.05 3.95 1.33
N GLY A 59 20.28 4.07 0.02
CA GLY A 59 19.37 4.80 -0.88
C GLY A 59 18.02 4.09 -1.05
N ILE A 60 17.99 2.76 -1.02
CA ILE A 60 16.74 1.97 -1.05
C ILE A 60 15.97 2.18 0.25
N VAL A 61 16.65 2.06 1.38
CA VAL A 61 16.05 2.28 2.71
C VAL A 61 15.48 3.69 2.83
N GLY A 62 16.26 4.72 2.48
CA GLY A 62 15.81 6.10 2.51
C GLY A 62 14.56 6.33 1.64
N ARG A 63 14.53 5.72 0.44
CA ARG A 63 13.38 5.80 -0.46
C ARG A 63 12.16 5.05 0.07
N THR A 64 12.34 3.94 0.79
CA THR A 64 11.25 3.21 1.44
C THR A 64 10.61 4.06 2.54
N PHE A 65 11.42 4.72 3.38
CA PHE A 65 10.91 5.65 4.39
C PHE A 65 10.22 6.86 3.77
N TYR A 66 10.78 7.42 2.71
CA TYR A 66 10.16 8.53 1.97
C TYR A 66 8.80 8.12 1.38
N TRP A 67 8.72 6.92 0.76
CA TRP A 67 7.44 6.35 0.30
C TRP A 67 6.43 6.25 1.44
N MET A 68 6.84 5.65 2.55
CA MET A 68 5.98 5.44 3.71
C MET A 68 5.40 6.76 4.22
N PHE A 69 6.26 7.75 4.49
CA PHE A 69 5.79 9.06 4.98
C PHE A 69 4.89 9.77 3.98
N LEU A 70 5.28 9.81 2.71
CA LEU A 70 4.51 10.49 1.68
C LEU A 70 3.14 9.83 1.45
N SER A 71 3.13 8.51 1.27
CA SER A 71 1.92 7.74 0.99
C SER A 71 0.94 7.77 2.18
N VAL A 72 1.44 7.51 3.40
CA VAL A 72 0.59 7.51 4.60
C VAL A 72 0.04 8.90 4.87
N SER A 73 0.87 9.96 4.80
CA SER A 73 0.40 11.33 5.00
C SER A 73 -0.68 11.73 4.01
N LEU A 74 -0.50 11.41 2.72
CA LEU A 74 -1.51 11.70 1.70
C LEU A 74 -2.81 10.93 1.94
N LYS A 75 -2.73 9.63 2.28
CA LYS A 75 -3.91 8.81 2.63
C LYS A 75 -4.64 9.37 3.84
N MET A 76 -3.91 9.79 4.88
CA MET A 76 -4.49 10.37 6.08
C MET A 76 -5.21 11.70 5.78
N ILE A 77 -4.57 12.59 5.03
CA ILE A 77 -5.14 13.90 4.66
C ILE A 77 -6.38 13.70 3.78
N LEU A 78 -6.25 12.94 2.68
CA LEU A 78 -7.36 12.72 1.75
C LEU A 78 -8.48 11.90 2.37
N GLY A 79 -8.13 10.91 3.20
CA GLY A 79 -9.09 10.10 3.95
C GLY A 79 -9.88 10.92 4.95
N LEU A 80 -9.22 11.84 5.68
CA LEU A 80 -9.89 12.75 6.61
C LEU A 80 -10.81 13.72 5.87
N ILE A 81 -10.35 14.31 4.77
CA ILE A 81 -11.18 15.18 3.93
C ILE A 81 -12.41 14.41 3.44
N GLY A 82 -12.22 13.21 2.91
CA GLY A 82 -13.32 12.35 2.47
C GLY A 82 -14.31 12.03 3.59
N ALA A 83 -13.80 11.72 4.79
CA ALA A 83 -14.63 11.42 5.95
C ALA A 83 -15.44 12.65 6.43
N LEU A 84 -14.81 13.83 6.48
CA LEU A 84 -15.50 15.08 6.82
C LEU A 84 -16.63 15.39 5.83
N LEU A 85 -16.37 15.26 4.53
CA LEU A 85 -17.38 15.47 3.48
C LEU A 85 -18.52 14.45 3.60
N LEU A 86 -18.21 13.18 3.87
CA LEU A 86 -19.21 12.12 4.05
C LEU A 86 -19.92 12.17 5.41
N ASN A 87 -19.42 12.90 6.39
CA ASN A 87 -20.08 13.07 7.69
C ASN A 87 -21.19 14.12 7.66
N VAL A 88 -21.13 15.09 6.76
CA VAL A 88 -22.19 16.11 6.61
C VAL A 88 -23.48 15.47 6.06
N LYS A 89 -24.65 15.98 6.47
CA LYS A 89 -25.97 15.53 6.00
C LYS A 89 -26.26 16.05 4.59
N LEU A 90 -25.54 15.50 3.59
CA LEU A 90 -25.73 15.86 2.17
C LEU A 90 -26.80 14.97 1.52
N ARG A 91 -27.57 15.56 0.58
CA ARG A 91 -28.42 14.78 -0.34
C ARG A 91 -27.53 13.90 -1.23
N GLY A 92 -27.84 12.59 -1.33
CA GLY A 92 -27.03 11.65 -2.12
C GLY A 92 -25.81 11.05 -1.40
N ARG A 93 -25.62 11.29 -0.09
CA ARG A 93 -24.50 10.75 0.72
C ARG A 93 -24.27 9.25 0.52
N ALA A 94 -25.33 8.45 0.38
CA ALA A 94 -25.22 7.02 0.13
C ALA A 94 -24.53 6.71 -1.20
N ALA A 95 -24.86 7.43 -2.27
CA ALA A 95 -24.23 7.30 -3.57
C ALA A 95 -22.73 7.68 -3.51
N PHE A 96 -22.38 8.78 -2.83
CA PHE A 96 -20.97 9.17 -2.65
C PHE A 96 -20.17 8.12 -1.88
N ARG A 97 -20.74 7.49 -0.84
CA ARG A 97 -20.09 6.39 -0.12
C ARG A 97 -19.78 5.21 -1.05
N VAL A 98 -20.72 4.85 -1.91
CA VAL A 98 -20.54 3.77 -2.89
C VAL A 98 -19.47 4.15 -3.93
N LEU A 99 -19.45 5.39 -4.41
CA LEU A 99 -18.48 5.86 -5.41
C LEU A 99 -17.04 5.96 -4.90
N VAL A 100 -16.83 6.12 -3.60
CA VAL A 100 -15.50 6.17 -2.99
C VAL A 100 -14.89 4.77 -2.81
N MET A 101 -15.70 3.70 -2.75
CA MET A 101 -15.25 2.34 -2.43
C MET A 101 -14.53 1.57 -3.56
N PRO A 102 -14.80 1.76 -4.87
CA PRO A 102 -14.23 0.95 -5.94
C PRO A 102 -12.71 0.79 -5.89
N PRO A 103 -11.89 1.83 -5.58
CA PRO A 103 -10.44 1.68 -5.52
C PRO A 103 -9.97 0.62 -4.52
N TRP A 104 -10.68 0.45 -3.43
CA TRP A 104 -10.36 -0.52 -2.38
C TRP A 104 -10.94 -1.92 -2.64
N ILE A 105 -12.08 -1.99 -3.34
CA ILE A 105 -12.77 -3.26 -3.63
C ILE A 105 -12.11 -3.97 -4.81
N VAL A 106 -11.59 -3.22 -5.79
CA VAL A 106 -10.95 -3.80 -6.99
C VAL A 106 -9.68 -4.55 -6.56
N PRO A 107 -9.49 -5.82 -7.00
CA PRO A 107 -8.24 -6.53 -6.76
C PRO A 107 -7.05 -5.70 -7.23
N MET A 108 -6.03 -5.53 -6.38
CA MET A 108 -4.89 -4.63 -6.62
C MET A 108 -4.23 -4.88 -7.98
N ALA A 109 -4.09 -6.15 -8.39
CA ALA A 109 -3.50 -6.50 -9.69
C ALA A 109 -4.28 -5.89 -10.88
N ILE A 110 -5.62 -5.92 -10.83
CA ILE A 110 -6.48 -5.34 -11.86
C ILE A 110 -6.38 -3.81 -11.82
N GLY A 111 -6.40 -3.22 -10.62
CA GLY A 111 -6.20 -1.79 -10.45
C GLY A 111 -4.87 -1.32 -11.03
N CYS A 112 -3.77 -2.05 -10.78
CA CYS A 112 -2.45 -1.73 -11.32
C CYS A 112 -2.43 -1.77 -12.86
N ILE A 113 -3.10 -2.76 -13.49
CA ILE A 113 -3.21 -2.82 -14.97
C ILE A 113 -3.95 -1.58 -15.50
N GLY A 114 -5.04 -1.17 -14.85
CA GLY A 114 -5.74 0.07 -15.20
C GLY A 114 -4.84 1.30 -15.11
N TRP A 115 -4.03 1.40 -14.06
CA TRP A 115 -3.08 2.49 -13.88
C TRP A 115 -1.92 2.46 -14.89
N LEU A 116 -1.47 1.27 -15.36
CA LEU A 116 -0.50 1.20 -16.46
C LEU A 116 -1.03 1.91 -17.72
N TRP A 117 -2.33 1.78 -18.02
CA TRP A 117 -2.95 2.48 -19.14
C TRP A 117 -3.09 3.98 -18.88
N VAL A 118 -3.44 4.38 -17.66
CA VAL A 118 -3.51 5.81 -17.28
C VAL A 118 -2.16 6.50 -17.46
N TYR A 119 -1.04 5.81 -17.11
CA TYR A 119 0.31 6.34 -17.20
C TYR A 119 0.99 6.16 -18.56
N ASN A 120 0.33 5.56 -19.55
CA ASN A 120 0.90 5.45 -20.90
C ASN A 120 1.08 6.82 -21.53
N GLY A 121 2.27 7.09 -22.07
CA GLY A 121 2.62 8.41 -22.61
C GLY A 121 1.87 8.79 -23.88
N HIS A 122 1.44 7.80 -24.69
CA HIS A 122 0.86 8.07 -26.00
C HIS A 122 -0.68 8.11 -25.96
N PHE A 123 -1.32 7.20 -25.25
CA PHE A 123 -2.77 7.09 -25.22
C PHE A 123 -3.36 7.17 -23.81
N GLY A 124 -2.50 7.37 -22.81
CA GLY A 124 -2.93 7.47 -21.41
C GLY A 124 -3.65 8.77 -21.10
N ILE A 125 -4.65 8.65 -20.23
CA ILE A 125 -5.49 9.81 -19.86
C ILE A 125 -4.68 10.91 -19.18
N LEU A 126 -3.67 10.54 -18.38
CA LEU A 126 -2.83 11.51 -17.66
C LEU A 126 -1.98 12.34 -18.62
N ALA A 127 -1.32 11.71 -19.59
CA ALA A 127 -0.56 12.39 -20.61
C ALA A 127 -1.44 13.32 -21.45
N GLY A 128 -2.61 12.83 -21.88
CA GLY A 128 -3.59 13.61 -22.64
C GLY A 128 -4.05 14.87 -21.90
N VAL A 129 -4.42 14.75 -20.63
CA VAL A 129 -4.85 15.88 -19.79
C VAL A 129 -3.70 16.88 -19.61
N LEU A 130 -2.47 16.44 -19.32
CA LEU A 130 -1.33 17.31 -19.10
C LEU A 130 -0.90 18.04 -20.39
N MET A 131 -0.98 17.38 -21.55
CA MET A 131 -0.76 18.03 -22.85
C MET A 131 -1.85 19.06 -23.15
N HIS A 132 -3.11 18.75 -22.88
CA HIS A 132 -4.22 19.68 -23.08
C HIS A 132 -4.09 20.94 -22.19
N LEU A 133 -3.56 20.80 -20.98
CA LEU A 133 -3.29 21.91 -20.06
C LEU A 133 -2.00 22.67 -20.38
N GLY A 134 -1.26 22.30 -21.43
CA GLY A 134 0.02 22.92 -21.79
C GLY A 134 1.15 22.67 -20.79
N ILE A 135 1.05 21.62 -19.96
CA ILE A 135 2.08 21.22 -18.98
C ILE A 135 3.12 20.32 -19.64
N LEU A 136 2.70 19.54 -20.63
CA LEU A 136 3.57 18.68 -21.44
C LEU A 136 3.50 19.12 -22.90
N ASP A 137 4.67 19.23 -23.55
CA ASP A 137 4.80 19.56 -24.98
C ASP A 137 4.60 18.33 -25.90
N GLY A 138 4.52 17.13 -25.33
CA GLY A 138 4.37 15.88 -26.07
C GLY A 138 4.22 14.65 -25.17
N PRO A 139 4.17 13.45 -25.76
CA PRO A 139 4.03 12.20 -25.02
C PRO A 139 5.13 12.02 -23.97
N PHE A 140 4.75 11.63 -22.76
CA PHE A 140 5.67 11.42 -21.64
C PHE A 140 5.43 10.07 -20.96
N GLU A 141 6.45 9.20 -20.99
CA GLU A 141 6.39 7.87 -20.37
C GLU A 141 6.66 7.95 -18.86
N PHE A 142 5.58 8.06 -18.07
CA PHE A 142 5.65 8.25 -16.61
C PHE A 142 6.40 7.14 -15.88
N LEU A 143 6.37 5.92 -16.41
CA LEU A 143 6.99 4.75 -15.77
C LEU A 143 8.42 4.47 -16.24
N ALA A 144 8.91 5.16 -17.27
CA ALA A 144 10.25 4.97 -17.81
C ALA A 144 11.34 5.62 -16.94
N TYR A 145 11.02 6.69 -16.23
CA TYR A 145 12.01 7.43 -15.46
C TYR A 145 11.85 7.17 -13.96
N ARG A 146 12.97 7.03 -13.27
CA ARG A 146 13.03 6.64 -11.86
C ARG A 146 12.16 7.48 -10.93
N ASN A 147 12.13 8.79 -11.12
CA ASN A 147 11.38 9.68 -10.23
C ASN A 147 9.88 9.69 -10.58
N SER A 148 9.53 9.84 -11.86
CA SER A 148 8.11 9.81 -12.27
C SER A 148 7.47 8.46 -11.96
N ALA A 149 8.17 7.34 -12.19
CA ALA A 149 7.68 6.00 -11.81
C ALA A 149 7.44 5.88 -10.29
N PHE A 150 8.33 6.47 -9.48
CA PHE A 150 8.14 6.48 -8.03
C PHE A 150 6.88 7.25 -7.62
N TYR A 151 6.68 8.46 -8.12
CA TYR A 151 5.48 9.24 -7.79
C TYR A 151 4.21 8.65 -8.38
N SER A 152 4.26 8.08 -9.58
CA SER A 152 3.14 7.34 -10.18
C SER A 152 2.71 6.17 -9.29
N ALA A 153 3.66 5.40 -8.78
CA ALA A 153 3.38 4.31 -7.87
C ALA A 153 2.81 4.80 -6.52
N VAL A 154 3.32 5.91 -5.97
CA VAL A 154 2.76 6.54 -4.75
C VAL A 154 1.32 7.00 -4.99
N ILE A 155 1.02 7.64 -6.12
CA ILE A 155 -0.34 8.10 -6.47
C ILE A 155 -1.29 6.90 -6.56
N THR A 156 -0.88 5.82 -7.22
CA THR A 156 -1.67 4.58 -7.31
C THR A 156 -1.94 3.99 -5.93
N ASP A 157 -0.93 3.90 -5.07
CA ASP A 157 -1.05 3.38 -3.71
C ASP A 157 -1.96 4.26 -2.83
N VAL A 158 -1.87 5.58 -2.96
CA VAL A 158 -2.75 6.53 -2.29
C VAL A 158 -4.20 6.37 -2.76
N TRP A 159 -4.41 6.22 -4.07
CA TRP A 159 -5.75 6.00 -4.64
C TRP A 159 -6.40 4.72 -4.09
N VAL A 160 -5.64 3.60 -4.04
CA VAL A 160 -6.14 2.34 -3.50
C VAL A 160 -6.45 2.43 -2.00
N GLY A 161 -5.59 3.08 -1.21
CA GLY A 161 -5.68 3.05 0.25
C GLY A 161 -6.58 4.12 0.86
N THR A 162 -6.82 5.24 0.18
CA THR A 162 -7.61 6.36 0.70
C THR A 162 -9.04 5.98 1.12
N PRO A 163 -9.81 5.14 0.38
CA PRO A 163 -11.16 4.77 0.78
C PRO A 163 -11.23 4.10 2.15
N MET A 164 -10.31 3.20 2.43
CA MET A 164 -10.24 2.49 3.72
C MET A 164 -10.03 3.48 4.87
N VAL A 165 -9.08 4.40 4.72
CA VAL A 165 -8.79 5.46 5.71
C VAL A 165 -10.01 6.37 5.89
N THR A 166 -10.71 6.71 4.80
CA THR A 166 -11.95 7.50 4.83
C THR A 166 -13.01 6.81 5.69
N VAL A 167 -13.20 5.50 5.52
CA VAL A 167 -14.18 4.73 6.31
C VAL A 167 -13.81 4.68 7.77
N PHE A 168 -12.54 4.46 8.10
CA PHE A 168 -12.10 4.45 9.50
C PHE A 168 -12.30 5.80 10.19
N PHE A 169 -11.94 6.90 9.55
CA PHE A 169 -12.21 8.22 10.11
C PHE A 169 -13.71 8.50 10.25
N LEU A 170 -14.50 8.11 9.26
CA LEU A 170 -15.95 8.29 9.30
C LEU A 170 -16.58 7.47 10.44
N ALA A 171 -16.15 6.23 10.63
CA ALA A 171 -16.62 5.38 11.72
C ALA A 171 -16.21 5.96 13.08
N ALA A 172 -14.97 6.41 13.22
CA ALA A 172 -14.49 7.06 14.45
C ALA A 172 -15.30 8.30 14.79
N MET A 173 -15.57 9.20 13.81
CA MET A 173 -16.39 10.40 14.02
C MET A 173 -17.85 10.11 14.39
N GLN A 174 -18.39 8.98 13.90
CA GLN A 174 -19.77 8.57 14.21
C GLN A 174 -19.88 7.80 15.54
N GLY A 175 -18.77 7.26 16.05
CA GLY A 175 -18.70 6.56 17.34
C GLY A 175 -18.50 7.49 18.55
N VAL A 176 -18.12 8.76 18.33
CA VAL A 176 -17.98 9.74 19.39
C VAL A 176 -19.39 10.24 19.77
N SER A 177 -19.77 10.06 21.04
CA SER A 177 -21.01 10.61 21.60
C SER A 177 -21.04 12.13 21.42
N GLN A 178 -22.18 12.66 21.01
CA GLN A 178 -22.39 14.11 20.85
C GLN A 178 -23.03 14.68 22.13
N ASP A 179 -22.49 14.27 23.30
CA ASP A 179 -22.92 14.84 24.59
C ASP A 179 -22.27 16.19 24.83
#